data_de72000c92e9fedf03dd1e2e54c2212c
#
_entry.id   de72000c92e9fedf03dd1e2e54c2212c
#
_cell.length_a   1.000
_cell.length_b   1.000
_cell.length_c   1.000
_cell.angle_alpha   90.00
_cell.angle_beta   90.00
_cell.angle_gamma   90.00
#
_symmetry.space_group_name_H-M   'P 1'
#
loop_
_entity.id
_entity.type
_entity.pdbx_description
1 polymer ?
#
loop_
_entity_poly.entity_id
_entity_poly.type
_entity_poly.pdbx_seq_one_letter_code
_entity_poly.pdbx_strand_id
1 'polypeptide(L)'
;MNKIQLIDAETLYYKPLAHPRMLIDGILADGLAVMAGDSKIGKSWMVLWLCLQISKGEPVWGIPTRKTDVVYLALEDREWRIQQRMQELTEAPPENLHFGFSCGQLGSELEGQIEAVLQDYPSTGLIFIDTLQMIRDNVSGKVNAYAQDYRDLSSLKKIADNHGICIFLVHHTRKDRDSSNIFNDMTGSTGIMGVADTVMILRKEERFGDAAALCITGRDVEEKKLKMQMCGVRWEITEELNADDLRRERIPDFVYEVVEFLFEHSKFQGTATELLAAVGNTELKPNIASKYLTRYYSEVFLPMGISYEYRKTAAARLIILELHADADGHDDASGCEGLASQQPKNDGNAPLPLLPSQSSSASRREVNEDEAS
;
A
#
# COMPACT_ATOMS: atom_id res chain seq x y z
N MET A 1 -20.47 25.66 -27.91
CA MET A 1 -19.59 24.48 -27.68
C MET A 1 -18.32 24.99 -27.02
N ASN A 2 -18.02 24.53 -25.81
CA ASN A 2 -16.74 24.84 -25.18
C ASN A 2 -15.64 24.10 -25.97
N LYS A 3 -14.64 24.84 -26.47
CA LYS A 3 -13.49 24.26 -27.15
C LYS A 3 -12.61 23.52 -26.13
N ILE A 4 -12.02 22.40 -26.54
CA ILE A 4 -10.98 21.75 -25.75
C ILE A 4 -9.80 22.73 -25.63
N GLN A 5 -9.36 22.99 -24.41
CA GLN A 5 -8.15 23.77 -24.16
C GLN A 5 -6.96 22.84 -24.29
N LEU A 6 -6.08 23.17 -25.22
CA LEU A 6 -4.85 22.41 -25.47
C LEU A 6 -3.65 23.23 -25.01
N ILE A 7 -2.66 22.56 -24.47
CA ILE A 7 -1.35 23.09 -24.17
C ILE A 7 -0.32 22.23 -24.90
N ASP A 8 0.67 22.81 -25.53
CA ASP A 8 1.74 22.05 -26.17
C ASP A 8 2.73 21.50 -25.12
N ALA A 9 3.51 20.49 -25.52
CA ALA A 9 4.40 19.77 -24.61
C ALA A 9 5.52 20.67 -24.05
N GLU A 10 6.07 21.60 -24.85
CA GLU A 10 7.13 22.50 -24.41
C GLU A 10 6.62 23.46 -23.33
N THR A 11 5.46 24.07 -23.57
CA THR A 11 4.80 24.96 -22.61
C THR A 11 4.46 24.22 -21.32
N LEU A 12 3.94 22.97 -21.41
CA LEU A 12 3.63 22.17 -20.23
C LEU A 12 4.89 21.80 -19.44
N TYR A 13 5.97 21.43 -20.14
CA TYR A 13 7.23 21.01 -19.51
C TYR A 13 7.86 22.11 -18.65
N TYR A 14 7.82 23.35 -19.10
CA TYR A 14 8.40 24.48 -18.36
C TYR A 14 7.41 25.23 -17.47
N LYS A 15 6.12 24.82 -17.46
CA LYS A 15 5.10 25.46 -16.63
C LYS A 15 5.32 25.15 -15.15
N PRO A 16 5.46 26.13 -14.25
CA PRO A 16 5.50 25.88 -12.82
C PRO A 16 4.13 25.39 -12.35
N LEU A 17 4.04 24.11 -11.99
CA LEU A 17 2.84 23.50 -11.45
C LEU A 17 3.03 23.22 -9.96
N ALA A 18 1.99 23.44 -9.18
CA ALA A 18 1.97 23.03 -7.80
C ALA A 18 1.84 21.49 -7.71
N HIS A 19 2.67 20.87 -6.88
CA HIS A 19 2.50 19.46 -6.53
C HIS A 19 1.33 19.29 -5.55
N PRO A 20 0.74 18.08 -5.47
CA PRO A 20 -0.25 17.75 -4.46
C PRO A 20 0.27 18.06 -3.06
N ARG A 21 -0.59 18.59 -2.20
CA ARG A 21 -0.20 18.94 -0.84
C ARG A 21 -0.34 17.74 0.06
N MET A 22 0.72 17.37 0.75
CA MET A 22 0.66 16.29 1.75
C MET A 22 -0.01 16.81 3.02
N LEU A 23 -1.03 16.08 3.49
CA LEU A 23 -1.65 16.24 4.81
C LEU A 23 -0.92 15.40 5.86
N ILE A 24 -0.44 14.23 5.48
CA ILE A 24 0.49 13.38 6.21
C ILE A 24 1.58 13.00 5.21
N ASP A 25 2.81 13.39 5.49
CA ASP A 25 3.92 13.22 4.54
C ASP A 25 4.09 11.76 4.09
N GLY A 26 4.06 11.53 2.76
CA GLY A 26 4.20 10.21 2.15
C GLY A 26 3.07 9.22 2.44
N ILE A 27 1.94 9.66 3.06
CA ILE A 27 0.79 8.81 3.39
C ILE A 27 -0.52 9.35 2.81
N LEU A 28 -0.80 10.64 2.96
CA LEU A 28 -2.08 11.23 2.58
C LEU A 28 -1.87 12.58 1.91
N ALA A 29 -2.23 12.68 0.64
CA ALA A 29 -2.26 13.92 -0.14
C ALA A 29 -3.68 14.50 -0.22
N ASP A 30 -3.80 15.72 -0.75
CA ASP A 30 -5.07 16.25 -1.26
C ASP A 30 -5.61 15.36 -2.41
N GLY A 31 -6.89 15.53 -2.77
CA GLY A 31 -7.60 14.67 -3.70
C GLY A 31 -8.59 13.74 -3.01
N LEU A 32 -8.96 12.65 -3.66
CA LEU A 32 -9.90 11.67 -3.11
C LEU A 32 -9.15 10.49 -2.48
N ALA A 33 -9.33 10.29 -1.18
CA ALA A 33 -8.78 9.14 -0.46
C ALA A 33 -9.89 8.19 0.01
N VAL A 34 -9.60 6.89 0.01
CA VAL A 34 -10.53 5.87 0.50
C VAL A 34 -9.80 4.92 1.45
N MET A 35 -10.33 4.73 2.66
CA MET A 35 -9.90 3.70 3.58
C MET A 35 -10.94 2.59 3.67
N ALA A 36 -10.57 1.37 3.37
CA ALA A 36 -11.40 0.21 3.59
C ALA A 36 -10.84 -0.69 4.70
N GLY A 37 -11.70 -1.49 5.31
CA GLY A 37 -11.30 -2.46 6.32
C GLY A 37 -12.50 -3.15 6.94
N ASP A 38 -12.25 -4.27 7.62
CA ASP A 38 -13.29 -5.07 8.27
C ASP A 38 -14.11 -4.27 9.28
N SER A 39 -15.35 -4.66 9.48
CA SER A 39 -16.18 -4.06 10.54
C SER A 39 -15.53 -4.28 11.91
N LYS A 40 -15.60 -3.26 12.77
CA LYS A 40 -15.09 -3.27 14.16
C LYS A 40 -13.56 -3.47 14.29
N ILE A 41 -12.80 -3.18 13.23
CA ILE A 41 -11.33 -3.22 13.28
C ILE A 41 -10.72 -1.96 13.93
N GLY A 42 -11.51 -0.96 14.27
CA GLY A 42 -11.01 0.29 14.86
C GLY A 42 -10.82 1.45 13.86
N LYS A 43 -11.39 1.37 12.64
CA LYS A 43 -11.31 2.45 11.64
C LYS A 43 -11.75 3.80 12.19
N SER A 44 -12.94 3.89 12.79
CA SER A 44 -13.47 5.17 13.30
C SER A 44 -12.64 5.75 14.45
N TRP A 45 -11.94 4.93 15.24
CA TRP A 45 -10.96 5.38 16.21
C TRP A 45 -9.73 5.98 15.52
N MET A 46 -9.20 5.28 14.51
CA MET A 46 -8.08 5.77 13.71
C MET A 46 -8.43 7.09 13.01
N VAL A 47 -9.58 7.14 12.35
CA VAL A 47 -10.05 8.35 11.65
C VAL A 47 -10.18 9.53 12.61
N LEU A 48 -10.83 9.36 13.75
CA LEU A 48 -10.97 10.44 14.75
C LEU A 48 -9.62 10.91 15.27
N TRP A 49 -8.69 9.98 15.53
CA TRP A 49 -7.33 10.34 15.94
C TRP A 49 -6.57 11.10 14.83
N LEU A 50 -6.66 10.67 13.56
CA LEU A 50 -6.09 11.39 12.43
C LEU A 50 -6.66 12.81 12.31
N CYS A 51 -7.98 12.97 12.48
CA CYS A 51 -8.63 14.29 12.50
C CYS A 51 -8.03 15.20 13.57
N LEU A 52 -7.85 14.68 14.80
CA LEU A 52 -7.26 15.42 15.90
C LEU A 52 -5.81 15.84 15.61
N GLN A 53 -4.97 14.93 15.13
CA GLN A 53 -3.57 15.22 14.85
C GLN A 53 -3.42 16.25 13.71
N ILE A 54 -4.15 16.07 12.61
CA ILE A 54 -4.09 16.97 11.44
C ILE A 54 -4.63 18.36 11.81
N SER A 55 -5.74 18.45 12.56
CA SER A 55 -6.29 19.76 12.97
C SER A 55 -5.35 20.53 13.90
N LYS A 56 -4.56 19.84 14.72
CA LYS A 56 -3.55 20.44 15.57
C LYS A 56 -2.23 20.71 14.83
N GLY A 57 -1.94 19.99 13.74
CA GLY A 57 -0.63 19.94 13.08
C GLY A 57 0.38 19.12 13.88
N GLU A 58 -0.10 18.18 14.69
CA GLU A 58 0.72 17.23 15.44
C GLU A 58 1.08 16.02 14.59
N PRO A 59 2.26 15.40 14.77
CA PRO A 59 2.67 14.26 13.98
C PRO A 59 1.72 13.06 14.11
N VAL A 60 1.49 12.36 13.01
CA VAL A 60 0.82 11.06 12.94
C VAL A 60 1.88 9.97 12.87
N TRP A 61 1.96 9.09 13.86
CA TRP A 61 3.01 8.05 13.96
C TRP A 61 4.45 8.58 13.84
N GLY A 62 4.70 9.81 14.32
CA GLY A 62 5.99 10.47 14.17
C GLY A 62 6.21 11.13 12.81
N ILE A 63 5.30 10.98 11.86
CA ILE A 63 5.35 11.56 10.53
C ILE A 63 4.73 12.96 10.55
N PRO A 64 5.38 14.00 9.98
CA PRO A 64 4.87 15.36 9.95
C PRO A 64 3.48 15.46 9.33
N THR A 65 2.64 16.33 9.87
CA THR A 65 1.33 16.65 9.32
C THR A 65 1.22 18.14 8.98
N ARG A 66 0.35 18.45 8.05
CA ARG A 66 -0.01 19.82 7.73
C ARG A 66 -1.26 20.23 8.50
N LYS A 67 -1.13 21.25 9.36
CA LYS A 67 -2.28 21.83 10.08
C LYS A 67 -3.30 22.42 9.12
N THR A 68 -4.57 22.06 9.28
CA THR A 68 -5.71 22.57 8.51
C THR A 68 -7.00 22.44 9.31
N ASP A 69 -8.07 23.12 8.86
CA ASP A 69 -9.41 22.84 9.39
C ASP A 69 -9.88 21.48 8.87
N VAL A 70 -10.50 20.71 9.74
CA VAL A 70 -10.99 19.37 9.46
C VAL A 70 -12.48 19.28 9.71
N VAL A 71 -13.21 18.69 8.77
CA VAL A 71 -14.62 18.35 8.92
C VAL A 71 -14.78 16.84 8.97
N TYR A 72 -15.41 16.31 10.01
CA TYR A 72 -15.71 14.89 10.14
C TYR A 72 -17.20 14.63 10.13
N LEU A 73 -17.70 14.04 9.04
CA LEU A 73 -19.07 13.55 8.91
C LEU A 73 -19.16 12.15 9.51
N ALA A 74 -19.54 12.07 10.79
CA ALA A 74 -19.65 10.83 11.56
C ALA A 74 -21.07 10.26 11.45
N LEU A 75 -21.43 9.70 10.29
CA LEU A 75 -22.80 9.35 9.92
C LEU A 75 -23.29 8.03 10.52
N GLU A 76 -22.40 7.13 10.97
CA GLU A 76 -22.74 5.88 11.66
C GLU A 76 -22.75 6.03 13.17
N ASP A 77 -22.15 7.10 13.71
CA ASP A 77 -22.00 7.29 15.14
C ASP A 77 -22.93 8.40 15.67
N ARG A 78 -23.27 8.29 16.96
CA ARG A 78 -24.00 9.34 17.68
C ARG A 78 -23.04 10.32 18.34
N GLU A 79 -23.45 11.55 18.55
CA GLU A 79 -22.68 12.62 19.18
C GLU A 79 -21.99 12.18 20.48
N TRP A 80 -22.72 11.53 21.40
CA TRP A 80 -22.19 11.09 22.69
C TRP A 80 -21.03 10.09 22.54
N ARG A 81 -21.06 9.25 21.49
CA ARG A 81 -19.98 8.27 21.24
C ARG A 81 -18.73 8.95 20.71
N ILE A 82 -18.88 9.91 19.82
CA ILE A 82 -17.74 10.73 19.35
C ILE A 82 -17.17 11.54 20.49
N GLN A 83 -18.01 12.14 21.33
CA GLN A 83 -17.57 12.87 22.54
C GLN A 83 -16.76 11.98 23.47
N GLN A 84 -17.25 10.79 23.81
CA GLN A 84 -16.52 9.84 24.67
C GLN A 84 -15.16 9.47 24.06
N ARG A 85 -15.12 9.14 22.77
CA ARG A 85 -13.84 8.81 22.09
C ARG A 85 -12.88 10.00 22.07
N MET A 86 -13.38 11.21 21.86
CA MET A 86 -12.52 12.41 21.93
C MET A 86 -11.92 12.59 23.32
N GLN A 87 -12.70 12.40 24.38
CA GLN A 87 -12.20 12.50 25.78
C GLN A 87 -11.14 11.44 26.09
N GLU A 88 -11.17 10.28 25.42
CA GLU A 88 -10.13 9.25 25.56
C GLU A 88 -8.86 9.57 24.73
N LEU A 89 -9.01 10.35 23.64
CA LEU A 89 -7.90 10.65 22.72
C LEU A 89 -7.16 11.95 23.04
N THR A 90 -7.83 12.93 23.67
CA THR A 90 -7.24 14.26 23.92
C THR A 90 -7.86 14.95 25.13
N GLU A 91 -7.01 15.67 25.90
CA GLU A 91 -7.44 16.59 26.95
C GLU A 91 -7.70 18.01 26.42
N ALA A 92 -7.15 18.34 25.23
CA ALA A 92 -7.27 19.66 24.61
C ALA A 92 -7.82 19.53 23.19
N PRO A 93 -9.16 19.51 22.99
CA PRO A 93 -9.77 19.45 21.69
C PRO A 93 -9.50 20.74 20.90
N PRO A 94 -9.18 20.65 19.60
CA PRO A 94 -8.94 21.80 18.74
C PRO A 94 -10.26 22.47 18.29
N GLU A 95 -10.25 23.79 18.12
CA GLU A 95 -11.44 24.56 17.66
C GLU A 95 -11.71 24.36 16.15
N ASN A 96 -10.70 23.98 15.37
CA ASN A 96 -10.77 23.80 13.93
C ASN A 96 -11.05 22.34 13.49
N LEU A 97 -11.62 21.53 14.37
CA LEU A 97 -12.19 20.22 14.06
C LEU A 97 -13.71 20.28 14.23
N HIS A 98 -14.43 20.15 13.12
CA HIS A 98 -15.88 20.27 13.08
C HIS A 98 -16.53 18.92 12.82
N PHE A 99 -17.72 18.69 13.41
CA PHE A 99 -18.45 17.43 13.28
C PHE A 99 -19.82 17.64 12.63
N GLY A 100 -20.16 16.74 11.70
CA GLY A 100 -21.51 16.59 11.16
C GLY A 100 -22.02 15.17 11.43
N PHE A 101 -23.29 15.04 11.85
CA PHE A 101 -23.91 13.75 12.17
C PHE A 101 -25.03 13.39 11.20
N SER A 102 -25.28 14.23 10.22
CA SER A 102 -26.20 13.99 9.10
C SER A 102 -25.79 14.81 7.89
N CYS A 103 -26.08 14.29 6.71
CA CYS A 103 -25.92 15.01 5.44
C CYS A 103 -26.89 14.45 4.40
N GLY A 104 -26.95 15.11 3.25
CA GLY A 104 -27.67 14.63 2.08
C GLY A 104 -26.99 13.46 1.37
N GLN A 105 -27.63 12.99 0.30
CA GLN A 105 -27.14 11.87 -0.50
C GLN A 105 -26.27 12.36 -1.67
N LEU A 106 -25.35 11.52 -2.12
CA LEU A 106 -24.55 11.72 -3.33
C LEU A 106 -25.46 11.91 -4.56
N GLY A 107 -25.07 12.83 -5.44
CA GLY A 107 -25.82 13.14 -6.66
C GLY A 107 -27.12 13.94 -6.42
N SER A 108 -27.35 14.40 -5.19
CA SER A 108 -28.50 15.27 -4.86
C SER A 108 -28.08 16.48 -4.02
N GLU A 109 -27.91 16.34 -2.72
CA GLU A 109 -27.70 17.45 -1.80
C GLU A 109 -26.28 17.55 -1.26
N LEU A 110 -25.55 16.41 -1.15
CA LEU A 110 -24.27 16.33 -0.46
C LEU A 110 -23.21 17.26 -1.08
N GLU A 111 -23.11 17.28 -2.40
CA GLU A 111 -22.16 18.12 -3.10
C GLU A 111 -22.38 19.61 -2.79
N GLY A 112 -23.63 20.05 -2.81
CA GLY A 112 -24.00 21.43 -2.44
C GLY A 112 -23.73 21.74 -0.97
N GLN A 113 -23.92 20.78 -0.06
CA GLN A 113 -23.61 20.93 1.35
C GLN A 113 -22.09 21.03 1.60
N ILE A 114 -21.29 20.24 0.89
CA ILE A 114 -19.83 20.34 0.95
C ILE A 114 -19.37 21.72 0.48
N GLU A 115 -19.88 22.19 -0.66
CA GLU A 115 -19.57 23.54 -1.17
C GLU A 115 -19.93 24.65 -0.17
N ALA A 116 -21.06 24.54 0.51
CA ALA A 116 -21.47 25.49 1.55
C ALA A 116 -20.51 25.44 2.76
N VAL A 117 -20.13 24.25 3.21
CA VAL A 117 -19.13 24.08 4.28
C VAL A 117 -17.80 24.74 3.92
N LEU A 118 -17.32 24.57 2.67
CA LEU A 118 -16.08 25.18 2.20
C LEU A 118 -16.16 26.72 2.08
N GLN A 119 -17.37 27.27 1.88
CA GLN A 119 -17.59 28.72 1.94
C GLN A 119 -17.57 29.24 3.38
N ASP A 120 -18.20 28.52 4.32
CA ASP A 120 -18.24 28.89 5.74
C ASP A 120 -16.89 28.68 6.44
N TYR A 121 -16.14 27.66 6.05
CA TYR A 121 -14.83 27.28 6.59
C TYR A 121 -13.77 27.19 5.47
N PRO A 122 -13.30 28.31 4.93
CA PRO A 122 -12.41 28.34 3.77
C PRO A 122 -11.01 27.78 4.04
N SER A 123 -10.64 27.58 5.31
CA SER A 123 -9.37 26.94 5.69
C SER A 123 -9.47 25.40 5.76
N THR A 124 -10.62 24.82 5.41
CA THR A 124 -10.80 23.36 5.39
C THR A 124 -9.90 22.73 4.34
N GLY A 125 -9.01 21.84 4.79
CA GLY A 125 -8.15 21.05 3.92
C GLY A 125 -8.50 19.56 3.91
N LEU A 126 -9.39 19.13 4.82
CA LEU A 126 -9.75 17.72 4.96
C LEU A 126 -11.21 17.54 5.35
N ILE A 127 -11.92 16.71 4.61
CA ILE A 127 -13.28 16.25 4.93
C ILE A 127 -13.28 14.74 5.04
N PHE A 128 -13.51 14.19 6.24
CA PHE A 128 -13.76 12.77 6.45
C PHE A 128 -15.24 12.44 6.35
N ILE A 129 -15.59 11.33 5.69
CA ILE A 129 -16.96 10.84 5.59
C ILE A 129 -16.99 9.36 6.04
N ASP A 130 -17.60 9.08 7.17
CA ASP A 130 -17.72 7.76 7.78
C ASP A 130 -19.19 7.35 7.87
N THR A 131 -19.73 6.62 6.91
CA THR A 131 -19.09 5.87 5.82
C THR A 131 -19.68 6.22 4.46
N LEU A 132 -18.98 5.82 3.38
CA LEU A 132 -19.48 5.93 2.00
C LEU A 132 -20.88 5.31 1.83
N GLN A 133 -21.20 4.23 2.54
CA GLN A 133 -22.51 3.58 2.47
C GLN A 133 -23.66 4.50 2.94
N MET A 134 -23.39 5.39 3.89
CA MET A 134 -24.41 6.28 4.47
C MET A 134 -24.81 7.42 3.54
N ILE A 135 -23.93 7.80 2.62
CA ILE A 135 -24.18 8.87 1.65
C ILE A 135 -24.69 8.37 0.29
N ARG A 136 -24.73 7.05 0.09
CA ARG A 136 -25.25 6.45 -1.15
C ARG A 136 -26.76 6.31 -1.13
N ASP A 137 -27.38 6.68 -2.22
CA ASP A 137 -28.80 6.39 -2.43
C ASP A 137 -29.02 4.90 -2.65
N ASN A 138 -30.02 4.31 -1.98
CA ASN A 138 -30.41 2.91 -2.14
C ASN A 138 -31.18 2.71 -3.46
N VAL A 139 -30.55 2.99 -4.59
CA VAL A 139 -31.18 2.74 -5.90
C VAL A 139 -31.26 1.22 -6.12
N SER A 140 -32.43 0.65 -5.92
CA SER A 140 -32.77 -0.72 -6.25
C SER A 140 -32.90 -0.88 -7.78
N GLY A 141 -31.78 -1.11 -8.45
CA GLY A 141 -31.74 -1.38 -9.88
C GLY A 141 -30.49 -2.20 -10.24
N LYS A 142 -30.55 -3.02 -11.30
CA LYS A 142 -29.41 -3.77 -11.87
C LYS A 142 -28.42 -2.80 -12.54
N VAL A 143 -27.90 -1.81 -11.81
CA VAL A 143 -26.82 -0.96 -12.29
C VAL A 143 -25.52 -1.70 -12.07
N ASN A 144 -24.63 -1.67 -13.06
CA ASN A 144 -23.27 -2.19 -12.89
C ASN A 144 -22.60 -1.45 -11.72
N ALA A 145 -22.28 -2.19 -10.65
CA ALA A 145 -21.69 -1.63 -9.42
C ALA A 145 -20.45 -0.77 -9.72
N TYR A 146 -19.61 -1.21 -10.66
CA TYR A 146 -18.46 -0.46 -11.14
C TYR A 146 -18.83 0.94 -11.66
N ALA A 147 -19.83 1.02 -12.55
CA ALA A 147 -20.25 2.29 -13.15
C ALA A 147 -20.92 3.22 -12.13
N GLN A 148 -21.56 2.65 -11.10
CA GLN A 148 -22.11 3.42 -10.00
C GLN A 148 -21.01 3.98 -9.12
N ASP A 149 -20.08 3.14 -8.65
CA ASP A 149 -18.92 3.54 -7.84
C ASP A 149 -18.13 4.66 -8.54
N TYR A 150 -17.86 4.48 -9.84
CA TYR A 150 -17.13 5.47 -10.62
C TYR A 150 -17.83 6.82 -10.68
N ARG A 151 -19.17 6.85 -10.89
CA ARG A 151 -19.95 8.09 -10.95
C ARG A 151 -20.02 8.78 -9.60
N ASP A 152 -20.32 8.03 -8.54
CA ASP A 152 -20.47 8.53 -7.17
C ASP A 152 -19.17 9.21 -6.72
N LEU A 153 -18.05 8.57 -6.93
CA LEU A 153 -16.76 9.08 -6.49
C LEU A 153 -16.21 10.21 -7.37
N SER A 154 -16.59 10.24 -8.66
CA SER A 154 -16.12 11.28 -9.58
C SER A 154 -16.62 12.67 -9.22
N SER A 155 -17.80 12.79 -8.61
CA SER A 155 -18.32 14.10 -8.15
C SER A 155 -17.51 14.63 -6.96
N LEU A 156 -17.24 13.77 -5.98
CA LEU A 156 -16.42 14.13 -4.81
C LEU A 156 -14.96 14.43 -5.20
N LYS A 157 -14.40 13.62 -6.13
CA LYS A 157 -13.05 13.90 -6.63
C LYS A 157 -12.97 15.28 -7.29
N LYS A 158 -13.95 15.66 -8.11
CA LYS A 158 -13.96 17.00 -8.73
C LYS A 158 -13.99 18.12 -7.70
N ILE A 159 -14.75 17.96 -6.60
CA ILE A 159 -14.76 18.96 -5.52
C ILE A 159 -13.38 19.01 -4.86
N ALA A 160 -12.81 17.87 -4.53
CA ALA A 160 -11.47 17.79 -3.93
C ALA A 160 -10.41 18.47 -4.80
N ASP A 161 -10.38 18.16 -6.11
CA ASP A 161 -9.45 18.73 -7.08
C ASP A 161 -9.64 20.24 -7.26
N ASN A 162 -10.90 20.72 -7.34
CA ASN A 162 -11.21 22.12 -7.56
C ASN A 162 -10.79 23.01 -6.37
N HIS A 163 -10.92 22.49 -5.15
CA HIS A 163 -10.61 23.23 -3.92
C HIS A 163 -9.20 22.92 -3.37
N GLY A 164 -8.49 21.93 -3.93
CA GLY A 164 -7.18 21.49 -3.43
C GLY A 164 -7.27 20.98 -1.99
N ILE A 165 -8.27 20.16 -1.68
CA ILE A 165 -8.54 19.56 -0.37
C ILE A 165 -8.51 18.03 -0.49
N CYS A 166 -8.41 17.34 0.63
CA CYS A 166 -8.64 15.90 0.71
C CYS A 166 -10.10 15.62 1.10
N ILE A 167 -10.80 14.81 0.31
CA ILE A 167 -12.04 14.14 0.73
C ILE A 167 -11.70 12.68 1.01
N PHE A 168 -11.85 12.28 2.28
CA PHE A 168 -11.46 10.96 2.77
C PHE A 168 -12.70 10.13 3.11
N LEU A 169 -12.90 9.03 2.40
CA LEU A 169 -14.06 8.15 2.57
C LEU A 169 -13.68 6.91 3.36
N VAL A 170 -14.49 6.56 4.35
CA VAL A 170 -14.39 5.26 5.03
C VAL A 170 -15.33 4.27 4.36
N HIS A 171 -14.84 3.06 4.10
CA HIS A 171 -15.59 2.00 3.43
C HIS A 171 -15.38 0.64 4.12
N HIS A 172 -16.21 -0.35 3.76
CA HIS A 172 -16.10 -1.71 4.28
C HIS A 172 -15.47 -2.65 3.25
N THR A 173 -14.74 -3.66 3.73
CA THR A 173 -14.25 -4.76 2.90
C THR A 173 -15.31 -5.83 2.68
N ARG A 174 -15.12 -6.65 1.63
CA ARG A 174 -15.94 -7.86 1.41
C ARG A 174 -15.60 -8.92 2.46
N LYS A 175 -16.54 -9.85 2.68
CA LYS A 175 -16.31 -11.00 3.58
C LYS A 175 -15.37 -12.03 2.98
N ASP A 176 -15.38 -12.20 1.65
CA ASP A 176 -14.50 -13.12 0.93
C ASP A 176 -13.17 -12.42 0.66
N ARG A 177 -12.10 -12.95 1.23
CA ARG A 177 -10.76 -12.38 1.16
C ARG A 177 -10.01 -12.91 -0.07
N ASP A 178 -9.38 -12.02 -0.83
CA ASP A 178 -8.44 -12.37 -1.89
C ASP A 178 -7.04 -12.48 -1.27
N SER A 179 -6.45 -13.68 -1.33
CA SER A 179 -5.08 -13.91 -0.85
C SER A 179 -4.01 -13.37 -1.80
N SER A 180 -4.38 -13.08 -3.06
CA SER A 180 -3.42 -12.65 -4.09
C SER A 180 -3.23 -11.13 -4.13
N ASN A 181 -4.27 -10.36 -3.80
CA ASN A 181 -4.21 -8.89 -3.79
C ASN A 181 -5.21 -8.32 -2.77
N ILE A 182 -4.66 -7.73 -1.71
CA ILE A 182 -5.45 -7.14 -0.61
C ILE A 182 -6.42 -6.04 -1.10
N PHE A 183 -6.06 -5.30 -2.14
CA PHE A 183 -6.91 -4.23 -2.68
C PHE A 183 -8.18 -4.75 -3.37
N ASN A 184 -8.22 -6.04 -3.73
CA ASN A 184 -9.42 -6.69 -4.25
C ASN A 184 -10.46 -6.97 -3.15
N ASP A 185 -10.08 -6.90 -1.87
CA ASP A 185 -11.01 -7.12 -0.74
C ASP A 185 -12.01 -5.96 -0.58
N MET A 186 -11.77 -4.81 -1.18
CA MET A 186 -12.66 -3.67 -1.11
C MET A 186 -13.96 -3.93 -1.87
N THR A 187 -15.11 -3.68 -1.24
CA THR A 187 -16.43 -3.84 -1.88
C THR A 187 -16.57 -2.86 -3.04
N GLY A 188 -16.94 -3.33 -4.24
CA GLY A 188 -17.01 -2.49 -5.44
C GLY A 188 -15.67 -2.24 -6.14
N SER A 189 -14.61 -2.73 -5.62
CA SER A 189 -13.16 -2.54 -5.77
C SER A 189 -12.62 -1.81 -7.01
N THR A 190 -12.90 -2.27 -8.22
CA THR A 190 -12.27 -1.71 -9.44
C THR A 190 -12.72 -0.29 -9.77
N GLY A 191 -13.98 0.06 -9.48
CA GLY A 191 -14.52 1.42 -9.69
C GLY A 191 -13.90 2.43 -8.73
N ILE A 192 -13.81 2.06 -7.45
CA ILE A 192 -13.22 2.90 -6.40
C ILE A 192 -11.73 3.12 -6.63
N MET A 193 -10.99 2.03 -6.90
CA MET A 193 -9.55 2.08 -7.22
C MET A 193 -9.24 2.96 -8.44
N GLY A 194 -10.13 2.98 -9.43
CA GLY A 194 -9.95 3.77 -10.65
C GLY A 194 -10.08 5.28 -10.44
N VAL A 195 -10.85 5.72 -9.44
CA VAL A 195 -11.13 7.15 -9.17
C VAL A 195 -10.27 7.72 -8.06
N ALA A 196 -10.05 6.96 -6.97
CA ALA A 196 -9.30 7.43 -5.82
C ALA A 196 -7.83 7.74 -6.14
N ASP A 197 -7.30 8.79 -5.52
CA ASP A 197 -5.89 9.18 -5.60
C ASP A 197 -5.07 8.41 -4.55
N THR A 198 -5.65 8.14 -3.38
CA THR A 198 -5.03 7.33 -2.33
C THR A 198 -6.01 6.26 -1.86
N VAL A 199 -5.54 5.03 -1.76
CA VAL A 199 -6.32 3.89 -1.23
C VAL A 199 -5.56 3.27 -0.07
N MET A 200 -6.28 3.04 1.02
CA MET A 200 -5.76 2.43 2.24
C MET A 200 -6.61 1.22 2.61
N ILE A 201 -5.98 0.11 2.94
CA ILE A 201 -6.67 -1.09 3.44
C ILE A 201 -6.15 -1.44 4.82
N LEU A 202 -7.00 -1.32 5.83
CA LEU A 202 -6.69 -1.77 7.19
C LEU A 202 -7.21 -3.19 7.39
N ARG A 203 -6.30 -4.15 7.64
CA ARG A 203 -6.60 -5.58 7.77
C ARG A 203 -5.93 -6.16 9.00
N LYS A 204 -6.69 -6.83 9.86
CA LYS A 204 -6.13 -7.62 10.96
C LYS A 204 -5.42 -8.86 10.43
N GLU A 205 -4.27 -9.18 10.99
CA GLU A 205 -3.56 -10.41 10.69
C GLU A 205 -4.33 -11.62 11.21
N GLU A 206 -4.81 -11.53 12.44
CA GLU A 206 -5.67 -12.51 13.08
C GLU A 206 -6.99 -11.90 13.53
N ARG A 207 -8.08 -12.67 13.50
CA ARG A 207 -9.43 -12.20 13.82
C ARG A 207 -9.56 -11.56 15.21
N PHE A 208 -8.86 -12.10 16.20
CA PHE A 208 -8.90 -11.64 17.60
C PHE A 208 -7.58 -11.05 18.08
N GLY A 209 -6.58 -10.91 17.20
CA GLY A 209 -5.31 -10.31 17.51
C GLY A 209 -5.38 -8.77 17.58
N ASP A 210 -4.34 -8.17 18.14
CA ASP A 210 -4.15 -6.72 18.19
C ASP A 210 -3.19 -6.21 17.10
N ALA A 211 -2.68 -7.10 16.25
CA ALA A 211 -1.85 -6.78 15.09
C ALA A 211 -2.71 -6.59 13.84
N ALA A 212 -2.33 -5.60 13.03
CA ALA A 212 -2.94 -5.30 11.74
C ALA A 212 -1.90 -4.82 10.74
N ALA A 213 -2.26 -4.83 9.46
CA ALA A 213 -1.52 -4.16 8.40
C ALA A 213 -2.38 -3.05 7.79
N LEU A 214 -1.79 -1.87 7.61
CA LEU A 214 -2.34 -0.79 6.80
C LEU A 214 -1.55 -0.75 5.48
N CYS A 215 -2.17 -1.22 4.40
CA CYS A 215 -1.60 -1.16 3.06
C CYS A 215 -2.06 0.11 2.38
N ILE A 216 -1.13 0.86 1.80
CA ILE A 216 -1.34 2.16 1.17
C ILE A 216 -0.84 2.10 -0.26
N THR A 217 -1.62 2.65 -1.20
CA THR A 217 -1.20 2.85 -2.58
C THR A 217 -1.88 4.10 -3.13
N GLY A 218 -1.28 4.78 -4.09
CA GLY A 218 -1.87 5.98 -4.67
C GLY A 218 -1.14 6.49 -5.89
N ARG A 219 -1.64 7.61 -6.43
CA ARG A 219 -1.00 8.31 -7.56
C ARG A 219 0.17 9.17 -7.09
N ASP A 220 0.04 9.75 -5.90
CA ASP A 220 0.97 10.72 -5.30
C ASP A 220 1.64 10.17 -4.02
N VAL A 221 1.36 8.91 -3.66
CA VAL A 221 1.97 8.19 -2.54
C VAL A 221 2.51 6.86 -3.01
N GLU A 222 3.70 6.51 -2.55
CA GLU A 222 4.34 5.23 -2.86
C GLU A 222 3.60 4.06 -2.19
N GLU A 223 3.61 2.90 -2.85
CA GLU A 223 3.05 1.67 -2.26
C GLU A 223 3.87 1.28 -1.03
N LYS A 224 3.18 1.13 0.11
CA LYS A 224 3.77 0.71 1.38
C LYS A 224 2.79 -0.08 2.23
N LYS A 225 3.33 -0.85 3.15
CA LYS A 225 2.60 -1.60 4.16
C LYS A 225 3.13 -1.23 5.54
N LEU A 226 2.27 -0.71 6.38
CA LEU A 226 2.57 -0.41 7.77
C LEU A 226 2.06 -1.57 8.62
N LYS A 227 2.96 -2.29 9.30
CA LYS A 227 2.58 -3.25 10.33
C LYS A 227 2.21 -2.46 11.58
N MET A 228 1.09 -2.78 12.17
CA MET A 228 0.50 -1.99 13.24
C MET A 228 0.10 -2.85 14.43
N GLN A 229 0.23 -2.28 15.61
CA GLN A 229 -0.20 -2.87 16.87
C GLN A 229 -1.23 -1.96 17.53
N MET A 230 -2.31 -2.52 18.08
CA MET A 230 -3.28 -1.75 18.86
C MET A 230 -2.71 -1.49 20.26
N CYS A 231 -2.53 -0.22 20.58
CA CYS A 231 -2.07 0.24 21.89
C CYS A 231 -3.19 1.07 22.54
N GLY A 232 -3.96 0.44 23.42
CA GLY A 232 -5.17 1.06 23.97
C GLY A 232 -6.23 1.27 22.88
N VAL A 233 -6.49 2.54 22.54
CA VAL A 233 -7.47 2.93 21.51
C VAL A 233 -6.84 3.38 20.20
N ARG A 234 -5.51 3.33 20.08
CA ARG A 234 -4.75 3.80 18.92
C ARG A 234 -3.98 2.67 18.24
N TRP A 235 -3.90 2.75 16.93
CA TRP A 235 -2.98 1.95 16.14
C TRP A 235 -1.62 2.64 16.08
N GLU A 236 -0.57 1.92 16.46
CA GLU A 236 0.83 2.38 16.39
C GLU A 236 1.60 1.56 15.34
N ILE A 237 2.51 2.19 14.60
CA ILE A 237 3.35 1.51 13.62
C ILE A 237 4.46 0.75 14.35
N THR A 238 4.62 -0.52 14.03
CA THR A 238 5.73 -1.36 14.51
C THR A 238 6.80 -1.55 13.45
N GLU A 239 6.42 -1.54 12.18
CA GLU A 239 7.32 -1.74 11.06
C GLU A 239 6.73 -1.11 9.78
N GLU A 240 7.57 -0.49 8.96
CA GLU A 240 7.20 0.01 7.62
C GLU A 240 7.93 -0.81 6.56
N LEU A 241 7.18 -1.33 5.59
CA LEU A 241 7.68 -2.06 4.43
C LEU A 241 7.37 -1.23 3.18
N ASN A 242 8.41 -0.86 2.45
CA ASN A 242 8.31 -0.15 1.18
C ASN A 242 8.02 -1.11 0.00
N ALA A 243 7.91 -0.57 -1.21
CA ALA A 243 7.60 -1.36 -2.40
C ALA A 243 8.63 -2.49 -2.66
N ASP A 244 9.90 -2.26 -2.38
CA ASP A 244 10.95 -3.27 -2.57
C ASP A 244 10.88 -4.35 -1.48
N ASP A 245 10.61 -3.99 -0.24
CA ASP A 245 10.36 -4.93 0.85
C ASP A 245 9.11 -5.78 0.55
N LEU A 246 8.04 -5.17 0.03
CA LEU A 246 6.83 -5.88 -0.38
C LEU A 246 7.06 -6.83 -1.56
N ARG A 247 7.94 -6.49 -2.50
CA ARG A 247 8.37 -7.42 -3.55
C ARG A 247 9.11 -8.60 -2.96
N ARG A 248 10.03 -8.36 -2.01
CA ARG A 248 10.77 -9.42 -1.31
C ARG A 248 9.85 -10.34 -0.51
N GLU A 249 8.86 -9.80 0.23
CA GLU A 249 7.87 -10.62 0.95
C GLU A 249 7.03 -11.52 0.02
N ARG A 250 6.85 -11.13 -1.26
CA ARG A 250 6.11 -11.93 -2.25
C ARG A 250 6.93 -13.07 -2.86
N ILE A 251 8.26 -12.99 -2.73
CA ILE A 251 9.17 -14.01 -3.26
C ILE A 251 9.28 -15.12 -2.23
N PRO A 252 8.95 -16.37 -2.58
CA PRO A 252 9.06 -17.50 -1.65
C PRO A 252 10.49 -17.71 -1.14
N ASP A 253 10.63 -18.07 0.13
CA ASP A 253 11.94 -18.32 0.78
C ASP A 253 12.81 -19.31 0.00
N PHE A 254 12.19 -20.33 -0.60
CA PHE A 254 12.87 -21.28 -1.48
C PHE A 254 13.71 -20.62 -2.59
N VAL A 255 13.26 -19.49 -3.13
CA VAL A 255 14.01 -18.79 -4.19
C VAL A 255 15.31 -18.23 -3.63
N TYR A 256 15.29 -17.70 -2.42
CA TYR A 256 16.49 -17.22 -1.72
C TYR A 256 17.38 -18.36 -1.26
N GLU A 257 16.81 -19.46 -0.77
CA GLU A 257 17.55 -20.69 -0.43
C GLU A 257 18.38 -21.21 -1.62
N VAL A 258 17.80 -21.18 -2.83
CA VAL A 258 18.50 -21.56 -4.06
C VAL A 258 19.61 -20.58 -4.41
N VAL A 259 19.37 -19.28 -4.25
CA VAL A 259 20.39 -18.24 -4.47
C VAL A 259 21.57 -18.44 -3.51
N GLU A 260 21.33 -18.58 -2.21
CA GLU A 260 22.36 -18.83 -1.19
C GLU A 260 23.17 -20.10 -1.52
N PHE A 261 22.48 -21.19 -1.85
CA PHE A 261 23.14 -22.42 -2.26
C PHE A 261 24.07 -22.22 -3.47
N LEU A 262 23.67 -21.43 -4.47
CA LEU A 262 24.47 -21.17 -5.65
C LEU A 262 25.66 -20.24 -5.38
N PHE A 263 25.54 -19.33 -4.43
CA PHE A 263 26.68 -18.52 -3.97
C PHE A 263 27.74 -19.39 -3.30
N GLU A 264 27.38 -20.48 -2.62
CA GLU A 264 28.31 -21.42 -2.00
C GLU A 264 28.89 -22.46 -2.98
N HIS A 265 28.05 -22.91 -3.93
CA HIS A 265 28.39 -24.07 -4.77
C HIS A 265 28.61 -23.74 -6.25
N SER A 266 28.34 -22.50 -6.65
CA SER A 266 28.46 -21.95 -8.02
C SER A 266 27.61 -22.64 -9.08
N LYS A 267 27.21 -23.89 -8.93
CA LYS A 267 26.49 -24.67 -9.93
C LYS A 267 25.63 -25.77 -9.31
N PHE A 268 24.45 -25.99 -9.92
CA PHE A 268 23.62 -27.16 -9.64
C PHE A 268 23.16 -27.81 -10.95
N GLN A 269 23.18 -29.15 -10.98
CA GLN A 269 22.56 -29.94 -12.04
C GLN A 269 21.86 -31.16 -11.45
N GLY A 270 20.56 -31.25 -11.60
CA GLY A 270 19.79 -32.36 -11.05
C GLY A 270 18.30 -32.18 -11.28
N THR A 271 17.50 -33.02 -10.66
CA THR A 271 16.03 -32.92 -10.64
C THR A 271 15.55 -31.89 -9.61
N ALA A 272 14.30 -31.47 -9.70
CA ALA A 272 13.72 -30.58 -8.68
C ALA A 272 13.69 -31.21 -7.28
N THR A 273 13.60 -32.53 -7.18
CA THR A 273 13.68 -33.26 -5.90
C THR A 273 15.09 -33.20 -5.30
N GLU A 274 16.10 -33.37 -6.15
CA GLU A 274 17.50 -33.25 -5.72
C GLU A 274 17.87 -31.82 -5.34
N LEU A 275 17.32 -30.80 -6.04
CA LEU A 275 17.51 -29.41 -5.69
C LEU A 275 16.92 -29.10 -4.31
N LEU A 276 15.68 -29.52 -4.05
CA LEU A 276 15.04 -29.35 -2.74
C LEU A 276 15.85 -29.99 -1.61
N ALA A 277 16.38 -31.20 -1.86
CA ALA A 277 17.27 -31.86 -0.91
C ALA A 277 18.57 -31.10 -0.70
N ALA A 278 19.16 -30.52 -1.77
CA ALA A 278 20.40 -29.77 -1.71
C ALA A 278 20.28 -28.47 -0.90
N VAL A 279 19.14 -27.76 -1.05
CA VAL A 279 18.85 -26.53 -0.28
C VAL A 279 18.22 -26.82 1.09
N GLY A 280 18.00 -28.10 1.45
CA GLY A 280 17.43 -28.49 2.74
C GLY A 280 15.92 -28.25 2.88
N ASN A 281 15.21 -27.93 1.80
CA ASN A 281 13.78 -27.65 1.83
C ASN A 281 12.95 -28.94 1.74
N THR A 282 12.30 -29.31 2.84
CA THR A 282 11.50 -30.54 2.96
C THR A 282 9.99 -30.33 2.79
N GLU A 283 9.54 -29.08 2.75
CA GLU A 283 8.12 -28.72 2.75
C GLU A 283 7.57 -28.55 1.34
N LEU A 284 8.39 -28.07 0.40
CA LEU A 284 7.97 -27.70 -0.93
C LEU A 284 7.90 -28.94 -1.86
N LYS A 285 6.87 -28.99 -2.70
CA LYS A 285 6.73 -30.05 -3.72
C LYS A 285 7.60 -29.76 -4.95
N PRO A 286 8.25 -30.76 -5.59
CA PRO A 286 9.15 -30.57 -6.73
C PRO A 286 8.55 -29.83 -7.93
N ASN A 287 7.27 -30.02 -8.20
CA ASN A 287 6.58 -29.30 -9.27
C ASN A 287 6.38 -27.81 -8.97
N ILE A 288 6.26 -27.44 -7.71
CA ILE A 288 6.15 -26.03 -7.27
C ILE A 288 7.53 -25.38 -7.32
N ALA A 289 8.60 -26.09 -6.88
CA ALA A 289 9.97 -25.62 -7.00
C ALA A 289 10.32 -25.25 -8.44
N SER A 290 10.07 -26.15 -9.40
CA SER A 290 10.29 -25.86 -10.83
C SER A 290 9.50 -24.66 -11.34
N LYS A 291 8.27 -24.48 -10.86
CA LYS A 291 7.43 -23.31 -11.20
C LYS A 291 8.01 -22.01 -10.65
N TYR A 292 8.55 -22.03 -9.43
CA TYR A 292 9.17 -20.85 -8.83
C TYR A 292 10.47 -20.47 -9.54
N LEU A 293 11.32 -21.42 -9.90
CA LEU A 293 12.53 -21.15 -10.68
C LEU A 293 12.22 -20.43 -11.99
N THR A 294 11.23 -20.90 -12.73
CA THR A 294 10.81 -20.26 -13.99
C THR A 294 10.17 -18.89 -13.75
N ARG A 295 9.30 -18.77 -12.73
CA ARG A 295 8.56 -17.54 -12.46
C ARG A 295 9.46 -16.39 -12.02
N TYR A 296 10.43 -16.69 -11.16
CA TYR A 296 11.30 -15.67 -10.56
C TYR A 296 12.65 -15.54 -11.29
N TYR A 297 12.81 -16.20 -12.44
CA TYR A 297 14.07 -16.17 -13.19
C TYR A 297 14.50 -14.74 -13.56
N SER A 298 13.64 -13.99 -14.22
CA SER A 298 13.95 -12.63 -14.67
C SER A 298 14.02 -11.61 -13.54
N GLU A 299 13.33 -11.90 -12.43
CA GLU A 299 13.22 -10.95 -11.31
C GLU A 299 14.33 -11.14 -10.27
N VAL A 300 14.77 -12.39 -10.03
CA VAL A 300 15.75 -12.72 -8.98
C VAL A 300 17.03 -13.34 -9.56
N PHE A 301 16.93 -14.43 -10.31
CA PHE A 301 18.11 -15.19 -10.70
C PHE A 301 18.96 -14.47 -11.75
N LEU A 302 18.35 -13.93 -12.79
CA LEU A 302 19.08 -13.25 -13.86
C LEU A 302 19.85 -12.00 -13.39
N PRO A 303 19.28 -11.09 -12.55
CA PRO A 303 20.02 -9.95 -12.01
C PRO A 303 21.19 -10.34 -11.10
N MET A 304 21.15 -11.54 -10.49
CA MET A 304 22.22 -12.09 -9.65
C MET A 304 23.25 -12.89 -10.45
N GLY A 305 23.22 -12.82 -11.79
CA GLY A 305 24.16 -13.55 -12.64
C GLY A 305 23.94 -15.06 -12.70
N ILE A 306 22.74 -15.53 -12.31
CA ILE A 306 22.42 -16.96 -12.31
C ILE A 306 21.68 -17.33 -13.59
N SER A 307 22.27 -18.24 -14.39
CA SER A 307 21.61 -18.83 -15.53
C SER A 307 20.73 -20.02 -15.12
N TYR A 308 19.62 -20.20 -15.82
CA TYR A 308 18.68 -21.31 -15.62
C TYR A 308 18.41 -22.00 -16.94
N GLU A 309 18.67 -23.30 -17.01
CA GLU A 309 18.34 -24.15 -18.13
C GLU A 309 17.51 -25.36 -17.68
N TYR A 310 16.49 -25.67 -18.44
CA TYR A 310 15.65 -26.84 -18.23
C TYR A 310 15.81 -27.83 -19.37
N ARG A 311 16.24 -29.06 -19.08
CA ARG A 311 16.40 -30.15 -20.05
C ARG A 311 15.49 -31.32 -19.72
N LYS A 312 14.69 -31.73 -20.69
CA LYS A 312 13.90 -32.95 -20.61
C LYS A 312 14.66 -34.09 -21.28
N THR A 313 15.02 -35.11 -20.52
CA THR A 313 15.61 -36.36 -21.02
C THR A 313 14.58 -37.49 -21.01
N ALA A 314 14.91 -38.63 -21.57
CA ALA A 314 14.04 -39.81 -21.54
C ALA A 314 13.81 -40.33 -20.09
N ALA A 315 14.77 -40.10 -19.18
CA ALA A 315 14.74 -40.60 -17.81
C ALA A 315 14.28 -39.56 -16.78
N ALA A 316 14.57 -38.28 -16.99
CA ALA A 316 14.30 -37.24 -16.00
C ALA A 316 14.12 -35.84 -16.62
N ARG A 317 13.60 -34.92 -15.77
CA ARG A 317 13.58 -33.48 -16.04
C ARG A 317 14.67 -32.82 -15.24
N LEU A 318 15.71 -32.33 -15.90
CA LEU A 318 16.89 -31.77 -15.29
C LEU A 318 16.80 -30.25 -15.22
N ILE A 319 17.20 -29.71 -14.09
CA ILE A 319 17.40 -28.30 -13.81
C ILE A 319 18.90 -28.06 -13.78
N ILE A 320 19.35 -27.06 -14.52
CA ILE A 320 20.74 -26.63 -14.52
C ILE A 320 20.73 -25.16 -14.12
N LEU A 321 21.42 -24.86 -13.03
CA LEU A 321 21.60 -23.51 -12.51
C LEU A 321 23.11 -23.25 -12.39
N GLU A 322 23.58 -22.08 -12.84
CA GLU A 322 24.99 -21.73 -12.80
C GLU A 322 25.15 -20.25 -12.49
N LEU A 323 25.92 -19.95 -11.45
CA LEU A 323 26.31 -18.59 -11.08
C LEU A 323 27.51 -18.19 -11.92
N HIS A 324 27.37 -17.12 -12.69
CA HIS A 324 28.45 -16.52 -13.46
C HIS A 324 29.06 -15.41 -12.61
N ALA A 325 30.36 -15.52 -12.30
CA ALA A 325 31.12 -14.41 -11.74
C ALA A 325 31.13 -13.27 -12.77
N ASP A 326 30.77 -12.07 -12.36
CA ASP A 326 30.79 -10.88 -13.22
C ASP A 326 32.16 -10.80 -13.90
N ALA A 327 32.18 -10.86 -15.21
CA ALA A 327 33.31 -10.44 -15.99
C ALA A 327 33.43 -8.93 -15.85
N ASP A 328 34.34 -8.47 -14.98
CA ASP A 328 34.79 -7.09 -14.94
C ASP A 328 35.07 -6.63 -16.37
N GLY A 329 34.41 -5.51 -16.75
CA GLY A 329 34.54 -4.96 -18.08
C GLY A 329 35.98 -4.67 -18.47
N HIS A 330 36.42 -5.29 -19.56
CA HIS A 330 37.37 -4.68 -20.46
C HIS A 330 37.09 -5.13 -21.88
N ASP A 331 37.01 -4.09 -22.72
CA ASP A 331 36.86 -4.13 -24.18
C ASP A 331 37.86 -5.07 -24.86
N ASP A 332 37.36 -5.83 -25.84
CA ASP A 332 38.09 -5.94 -27.09
C ASP A 332 37.09 -6.11 -28.25
N ALA A 333 37.13 -5.09 -29.10
CA ALA A 333 36.38 -5.01 -30.34
C ALA A 333 37.02 -5.88 -31.42
N SER A 334 36.26 -6.78 -32.02
CA SER A 334 36.39 -7.03 -33.47
C SER A 334 35.17 -7.76 -34.03
N GLY A 335 34.44 -7.09 -34.88
CA GLY A 335 33.80 -7.61 -36.08
C GLY A 335 32.42 -8.22 -35.94
N CYS A 336 31.37 -7.41 -36.17
CA CYS A 336 30.41 -7.64 -37.24
C CYS A 336 29.48 -6.42 -37.37
N GLU A 337 29.51 -5.89 -38.57
CA GLU A 337 28.64 -4.77 -39.04
C GLU A 337 27.17 -5.20 -39.11
N GLY A 338 26.27 -4.26 -38.77
CA GLY A 338 24.95 -4.22 -39.36
C GLY A 338 23.77 -4.01 -38.42
N LEU A 339 23.20 -2.82 -38.52
CA LEU A 339 21.83 -2.39 -38.21
C LEU A 339 21.62 -1.67 -36.86
N ALA A 340 21.58 -0.36 -37.01
CA ALA A 340 21.18 0.62 -36.04
C ALA A 340 19.71 0.51 -35.63
N SER A 341 19.43 0.61 -34.32
CA SER A 341 18.30 1.36 -33.81
C SER A 341 18.53 1.69 -32.33
N GLN A 342 18.29 2.90 -32.01
CA GLN A 342 18.59 3.69 -30.83
C GLN A 342 18.08 3.10 -29.52
N GLN A 343 18.97 3.00 -28.53
CA GLN A 343 18.60 2.87 -27.10
C GLN A 343 18.84 4.21 -26.38
N PRO A 344 18.00 4.60 -25.45
CA PRO A 344 18.31 5.71 -24.54
C PRO A 344 19.25 5.23 -23.41
N LYS A 345 20.27 6.02 -23.17
CA LYS A 345 21.19 5.87 -22.03
C LYS A 345 20.42 6.07 -20.72
N ASN A 346 20.56 5.12 -19.82
CA ASN A 346 20.11 5.25 -18.44
C ASN A 346 21.32 5.10 -17.53
N ASP A 347 21.83 6.24 -17.04
CA ASP A 347 22.84 6.28 -15.98
C ASP A 347 22.10 6.20 -14.64
N GLY A 348 22.28 5.11 -13.93
CA GLY A 348 21.67 4.92 -12.62
C GLY A 348 22.20 3.68 -11.92
N ASN A 349 23.22 3.91 -11.10
CA ASN A 349 23.85 2.99 -10.18
C ASN A 349 22.77 2.44 -9.22
N ALA A 350 22.30 1.22 -9.43
CA ALA A 350 21.43 0.51 -8.49
C ALA A 350 22.29 -0.21 -7.46
N PRO A 351 22.10 0.00 -6.16
CA PRO A 351 22.79 -0.77 -5.14
C PRO A 351 22.32 -2.22 -5.15
N LEU A 352 23.25 -3.16 -5.03
CA LEU A 352 23.02 -4.59 -4.84
C LEU A 352 22.07 -4.83 -3.64
N PRO A 353 21.10 -5.72 -3.75
CA PRO A 353 20.24 -6.07 -2.63
C PRO A 353 21.06 -6.74 -1.52
N LEU A 354 21.05 -6.14 -0.32
CA LEU A 354 21.64 -6.70 0.87
C LEU A 354 20.86 -7.96 1.31
N LEU A 355 21.58 -9.06 1.54
CA LEU A 355 21.04 -10.27 2.14
C LEU A 355 20.53 -9.99 3.57
N PRO A 356 19.46 -10.63 4.03
CA PRO A 356 18.94 -10.43 5.38
C PRO A 356 19.99 -10.88 6.42
N SER A 357 20.36 -9.98 7.34
CA SER A 357 21.23 -10.30 8.46
C SER A 357 20.56 -11.32 9.39
N GLN A 358 21.23 -12.45 9.62
CA GLN A 358 20.82 -13.46 10.59
C GLN A 358 20.67 -12.82 11.98
N SER A 359 19.48 -12.86 12.53
CA SER A 359 19.24 -12.55 13.94
C SER A 359 19.84 -13.70 14.79
N SER A 360 20.95 -13.42 15.44
CA SER A 360 21.58 -14.29 16.40
C SER A 360 20.62 -14.59 17.57
N SER A 361 20.29 -15.87 17.72
CA SER A 361 19.68 -16.42 18.92
C SER A 361 20.61 -16.28 20.10
N ALA A 362 20.31 -15.36 21.02
CA ALA A 362 21.03 -15.22 22.27
C ALA A 362 20.23 -15.81 23.43
N SER A 363 20.76 -16.93 23.91
CA SER A 363 20.83 -17.43 25.30
C SER A 363 19.65 -17.20 26.24
N ARG A 364 18.99 -18.30 26.55
CA ARG A 364 18.33 -18.56 27.85
C ARG A 364 19.31 -18.27 28.98
N ARG A 365 18.91 -17.41 29.92
CA ARG A 365 19.41 -17.41 31.29
C ARG A 365 18.30 -17.94 32.19
N GLU A 366 18.57 -19.07 32.80
CA GLU A 366 17.92 -19.58 33.98
C GLU A 366 18.11 -18.55 35.12
N VAL A 367 17.04 -18.22 35.80
CA VAL A 367 17.09 -17.57 37.11
C VAL A 367 16.40 -18.49 38.08
N ASN A 368 17.19 -18.99 39.01
CA ASN A 368 16.81 -19.79 40.16
C ASN A 368 15.79 -19.06 41.03
N GLU A 369 14.84 -19.83 41.52
CA GLU A 369 14.10 -19.60 42.75
C GLU A 369 15.09 -19.60 43.93
N ASP A 370 14.91 -18.66 44.86
CA ASP A 370 14.97 -18.94 46.28
C ASP A 370 14.58 -17.72 47.14
N GLU A 371 13.70 -18.04 48.11
CA GLU A 371 13.51 -17.49 49.49
C GLU A 371 12.88 -16.08 49.69
N ALA A 372 11.65 -16.12 50.10
CA ALA A 372 11.15 -15.96 51.50
C ALA A 372 11.29 -14.56 52.13
N SER A 373 10.17 -13.91 52.34
CA SER A 373 9.54 -13.42 53.59
C SER A 373 8.33 -12.53 53.28
#